data_284734393cc6cf53ea5d0e3daf242aeb
#
_entry.id   284734393cc6cf53ea5d0e3daf242aeb
#
_cell.length_a   1.000
_cell.length_b   1.000
_cell.length_c   1.000
_cell.angle_alpha   90.00
_cell.angle_beta   90.00
_cell.angle_gamma   90.00
#
_symmetry.space_group_name_H-M   'P 1'
#
loop_
_entity.id
_entity.type
_entity.pdbx_description
1 polymer ?
#
loop_
_entity_poly.entity_id
_entity_poly.type
_entity_poly.pdbx_seq_one_letter_code
_entity_poly.pdbx_strand_id
1 'polypeptide(L)'
;LPGMPAQILETALVRLRQWVAAAGPLVQHIEAGQAERAELLLLKDMLEIDAGGEMDYSLLSAAGPSLAVRLFVMPPAYRLQTMPDSLLYCKCHSAQHEFLLAAGLPADLEAFRNQIAAQKGRMLTLPAWLHGRRETALGQVHQRLQRIHHEHTRLRRQIDAMAGSYRLAGALGNISRLEWFLTHVTVLPVSDNFAWVTGWTNDLDGKRLPQALTDVHANAIVHYPPPPDGLHPPMVLQNPWWARPFELFAGMLGTPARDEADPSRLVALLVPLLFGYMFGDVGQGFVLLLAGLLLQHRWPLLRILVANGAASMLFGVVFGSVFGREDVIPALWVHPIEQPLTVLTVPLVAGVLVLLLGLLLNALESWWRGELRRWLQVDAAVLVMYLSLLAALFEPAGLAVTLFGFGWYLAGSLADSGTRPFARAAAAFGSLVEQLMQLLINSISFVRVGAFALAHAGLSLAFTTMAESSGSLVAGLLIMLLGNVIVILLEGLVVSIQTTRLVLFEFFIRFLRGSGRTFRPLLVQEHVIVTRE
;
A
#
# COMPACT_ATOMS: atom_id res chain seq x y z
N LEU A 1 33.39 -8.57 7.16
CA LEU A 1 33.48 -8.56 8.63
C LEU A 1 34.95 -8.60 9.00
N PRO A 2 35.53 -7.57 9.63
CA PRO A 2 36.91 -7.65 10.13
C PRO A 2 36.90 -8.52 11.40
N GLY A 3 37.43 -9.72 11.30
CA GLY A 3 37.59 -10.65 12.42
C GLY A 3 36.91 -12.00 12.20
N MET A 4 37.26 -12.99 13.03
CA MET A 4 36.63 -14.32 12.98
C MET A 4 35.16 -14.25 13.45
N PRO A 5 34.23 -14.92 12.76
CA PRO A 5 32.81 -14.90 13.11
C PRO A 5 32.50 -15.21 14.58
N ALA A 6 33.23 -16.15 15.18
CA ALA A 6 33.09 -16.51 16.60
C ALA A 6 33.42 -15.34 17.54
N GLN A 7 34.51 -14.60 17.28
CA GLN A 7 34.91 -13.45 18.10
C GLN A 7 33.90 -12.29 17.99
N ILE A 8 33.35 -12.08 16.80
CA ILE A 8 32.32 -11.06 16.58
C ILE A 8 31.05 -11.41 17.37
N LEU A 9 30.62 -12.67 17.29
CA LEU A 9 29.47 -13.15 18.05
C LEU A 9 29.69 -13.03 19.55
N GLU A 10 30.84 -13.47 20.04
CA GLU A 10 31.17 -13.39 21.47
C GLU A 10 31.18 -11.95 21.97
N THR A 11 31.83 -11.04 21.22
CA THR A 11 31.85 -9.62 21.57
C THR A 11 30.43 -9.01 21.59
N ALA A 12 29.60 -9.37 20.62
CA ALA A 12 28.22 -8.90 20.55
C ALA A 12 27.38 -9.43 21.71
N LEU A 13 27.53 -10.73 22.06
CA LEU A 13 26.83 -11.35 23.17
C LEU A 13 27.25 -10.77 24.53
N VAL A 14 28.53 -10.50 24.73
CA VAL A 14 29.01 -9.85 25.96
C VAL A 14 28.38 -8.47 26.13
N ARG A 15 28.34 -7.65 25.09
CA ARG A 15 27.70 -6.32 25.13
C ARG A 15 26.20 -6.42 25.41
N LEU A 16 25.55 -7.38 24.78
CA LEU A 16 24.11 -7.60 24.97
C LEU A 16 23.80 -8.03 26.40
N ARG A 17 24.56 -8.96 26.95
CA ARG A 17 24.43 -9.41 28.36
C ARG A 17 24.66 -8.27 29.34
N GLN A 18 25.67 -7.45 29.12
CA GLN A 18 25.97 -6.29 29.96
C GLN A 18 24.81 -5.28 29.92
N TRP A 19 24.25 -5.01 28.72
CA TRP A 19 23.10 -4.13 28.58
C TRP A 19 21.84 -4.71 29.24
N VAL A 20 21.54 -5.99 29.06
CA VAL A 20 20.40 -6.66 29.72
C VAL A 20 20.53 -6.60 31.23
N ALA A 21 21.72 -6.83 31.78
CA ALA A 21 21.95 -6.73 33.21
C ALA A 21 21.74 -5.30 33.75
N ALA A 22 22.12 -4.28 32.99
CA ALA A 22 21.96 -2.89 33.39
C ALA A 22 20.54 -2.36 33.15
N ALA A 23 19.90 -2.72 32.04
CA ALA A 23 18.55 -2.26 31.69
C ALA A 23 17.43 -3.07 32.36
N GLY A 24 17.67 -4.32 32.71
CA GLY A 24 16.68 -5.23 33.31
C GLY A 24 15.93 -4.65 34.50
N PRO A 25 16.61 -4.10 35.51
CA PRO A 25 15.94 -3.45 36.66
C PRO A 25 15.06 -2.28 36.26
N LEU A 26 15.47 -1.49 35.25
CA LEU A 26 14.69 -0.35 34.75
C LEU A 26 13.43 -0.82 34.00
N VAL A 27 13.55 -1.89 33.22
CA VAL A 27 12.42 -2.51 32.53
C VAL A 27 11.41 -3.06 33.51
N GLN A 28 11.88 -3.81 34.56
CA GLN A 28 10.99 -4.29 35.61
C GLN A 28 10.26 -3.16 36.34
N HIS A 29 10.93 -2.03 36.55
CA HIS A 29 10.30 -0.86 37.17
C HIS A 29 9.22 -0.24 36.25
N ILE A 30 9.46 -0.19 34.95
CA ILE A 30 8.47 0.25 33.96
C ILE A 30 7.26 -0.71 33.95
N GLU A 31 7.49 -2.03 33.95
CA GLU A 31 6.43 -3.04 33.97
C GLU A 31 5.57 -2.94 35.23
N ALA A 32 6.21 -2.80 36.39
CA ALA A 32 5.51 -2.59 37.66
C ALA A 32 4.67 -1.30 37.64
N GLY A 33 5.23 -0.21 37.12
CA GLY A 33 4.50 1.05 36.93
C GLY A 33 3.36 0.97 35.92
N GLN A 34 3.48 0.14 34.88
CA GLN A 34 2.38 -0.13 33.94
C GLN A 34 1.23 -0.90 34.61
N ALA A 35 1.54 -1.87 35.47
CA ALA A 35 0.55 -2.59 36.24
C ALA A 35 -0.20 -1.64 37.21
N GLU A 36 0.53 -0.81 37.98
CA GLU A 36 -0.05 0.22 38.85
C GLU A 36 -0.92 1.21 38.06
N ARG A 37 -0.43 1.67 36.89
CA ARG A 37 -1.20 2.57 36.01
C ARG A 37 -2.52 1.95 35.56
N ALA A 38 -2.53 0.67 35.21
CA ALA A 38 -3.75 -0.02 34.78
C ALA A 38 -4.79 -0.10 35.92
N GLU A 39 -4.36 -0.34 37.15
CA GLU A 39 -5.23 -0.34 38.35
C GLU A 39 -5.77 1.08 38.63
N LEU A 40 -4.92 2.10 38.56
CA LEU A 40 -5.31 3.49 38.78
C LEU A 40 -6.28 4.03 37.72
N LEU A 41 -6.21 3.57 36.47
CA LEU A 41 -7.17 3.94 35.42
C LEU A 41 -8.56 3.36 35.74
N LEU A 42 -8.63 2.12 36.23
CA LEU A 42 -9.91 1.53 36.66
C LEU A 42 -10.48 2.25 37.88
N LEU A 43 -9.61 2.64 38.83
CA LEU A 43 -10.01 3.42 39.99
C LEU A 43 -10.52 4.81 39.61
N LYS A 44 -9.87 5.45 38.63
CA LYS A 44 -10.30 6.72 38.06
C LYS A 44 -11.70 6.58 37.42
N ASP A 45 -11.91 5.57 36.56
CA ASP A 45 -13.20 5.29 35.95
C ASP A 45 -14.31 5.13 36.99
N MET A 46 -14.07 4.39 38.07
CA MET A 46 -15.02 4.23 39.18
C MET A 46 -15.35 5.58 39.84
N LEU A 47 -14.30 6.36 40.15
CA LEU A 47 -14.47 7.68 40.80
C LEU A 47 -15.19 8.70 39.91
N GLU A 48 -15.09 8.60 38.59
CA GLU A 48 -15.78 9.48 37.63
C GLU A 48 -17.28 9.20 37.55
N ILE A 49 -17.70 7.95 37.81
CA ILE A 49 -19.10 7.50 37.67
C ILE A 49 -19.92 7.69 38.94
N ASP A 50 -19.27 7.75 40.10
CA ASP A 50 -19.95 7.74 41.39
C ASP A 50 -21.05 8.80 41.50
N ALA A 51 -22.28 8.34 41.43
CA ALA A 51 -23.50 9.13 41.59
C ALA A 51 -23.86 9.41 43.08
N GLY A 52 -23.06 8.86 44.01
CA GLY A 52 -23.38 8.88 45.43
C GLY A 52 -22.70 9.99 46.27
N GLY A 53 -21.97 10.87 45.68
CA GLY A 53 -21.46 12.20 46.12
C GLY A 53 -20.85 12.42 47.49
N GLU A 54 -21.14 11.67 48.51
CA GLU A 54 -20.73 11.96 49.89
C GLU A 54 -19.85 10.88 50.57
N MET A 55 -19.44 9.84 49.87
CA MET A 55 -18.62 8.79 50.48
C MET A 55 -17.20 9.29 50.72
N ASP A 56 -16.72 9.13 51.96
CA ASP A 56 -15.33 9.41 52.33
C ASP A 56 -14.50 8.12 52.20
N TYR A 57 -13.59 8.10 51.25
CA TYR A 57 -12.75 6.94 50.93
C TYR A 57 -11.75 6.61 52.06
N SER A 58 -11.50 7.56 52.99
CA SER A 58 -10.68 7.30 54.16
C SER A 58 -11.31 6.29 55.11
N LEU A 59 -12.64 6.25 55.17
CA LEU A 59 -13.38 5.29 56.00
C LEU A 59 -13.31 3.88 55.47
N LEU A 60 -13.16 3.71 54.17
CA LEU A 60 -13.02 2.42 53.50
C LEU A 60 -11.66 1.75 53.80
N SER A 61 -10.60 2.57 53.94
CA SER A 61 -9.26 2.09 54.28
C SER A 61 -9.08 1.84 55.79
N ALA A 62 -9.87 2.51 56.62
CA ALA A 62 -9.82 2.43 58.09
C ALA A 62 -10.78 1.40 58.70
N ALA A 63 -11.48 0.61 57.86
CA ALA A 63 -12.27 -0.51 58.33
C ALA A 63 -11.39 -1.45 59.16
N GLY A 64 -11.74 -1.61 60.45
CA GLY A 64 -10.91 -2.32 61.46
C GLY A 64 -10.69 -3.80 61.11
N PRO A 65 -10.02 -4.57 61.99
CA PRO A 65 -9.60 -5.95 61.69
C PRO A 65 -10.76 -6.91 61.42
N SER A 66 -11.98 -6.55 61.80
CA SER A 66 -13.17 -7.39 61.64
C SER A 66 -13.95 -7.15 60.36
N LEU A 67 -13.77 -6.01 59.69
CA LEU A 67 -14.45 -5.66 58.47
C LEU A 67 -13.43 -5.22 57.39
N ALA A 68 -13.56 -5.76 56.19
CA ALA A 68 -12.76 -5.35 55.06
C ALA A 68 -13.66 -4.81 53.92
N VAL A 69 -13.14 -3.85 53.17
CA VAL A 69 -13.80 -3.35 51.97
C VAL A 69 -12.93 -3.67 50.76
N ARG A 70 -13.54 -4.19 49.70
CA ARG A 70 -12.86 -4.56 48.47
C ARG A 70 -13.63 -4.05 47.26
N LEU A 71 -12.89 -3.61 46.26
CA LEU A 71 -13.43 -3.21 44.99
C LEU A 71 -13.28 -4.34 43.97
N PHE A 72 -14.37 -4.74 43.35
CA PHE A 72 -14.37 -5.74 42.28
C PHE A 72 -14.72 -5.08 40.97
N VAL A 73 -14.02 -5.47 39.90
CA VAL A 73 -14.25 -4.98 38.52
C VAL A 73 -14.66 -6.17 37.68
N MET A 74 -15.76 -6.00 36.97
CA MET A 74 -16.38 -7.04 36.16
C MET A 74 -16.61 -6.53 34.73
N PRO A 75 -16.67 -7.42 33.71
CA PRO A 75 -17.07 -7.03 32.36
C PRO A 75 -18.54 -6.63 32.31
N PRO A 76 -18.97 -5.76 31.36
CA PRO A 76 -20.33 -5.18 31.31
C PRO A 76 -21.46 -6.19 31.07
N ALA A 77 -21.16 -7.43 30.69
CA ALA A 77 -22.14 -8.51 30.47
C ALA A 77 -22.33 -9.43 31.70
N TYR A 78 -21.83 -9.03 32.86
CA TYR A 78 -21.84 -9.86 34.05
C TYR A 78 -23.24 -9.92 34.69
N ARG A 79 -23.81 -11.14 34.84
CA ARG A 79 -25.02 -11.39 35.63
C ARG A 79 -24.64 -12.19 36.88
N LEU A 80 -24.54 -11.52 37.99
CA LEU A 80 -24.46 -12.20 39.32
C LEU A 80 -25.76 -12.99 39.54
N GLN A 81 -25.62 -14.31 39.60
CA GLN A 81 -26.80 -15.18 39.83
C GLN A 81 -27.27 -15.14 41.30
N THR A 82 -26.38 -14.95 42.25
CA THR A 82 -26.72 -14.82 43.68
C THR A 82 -25.64 -14.00 44.38
N MET A 83 -26.06 -12.96 45.11
CA MET A 83 -25.15 -12.24 46.04
C MET A 83 -25.23 -12.90 47.40
N PRO A 84 -24.06 -13.06 48.12
CA PRO A 84 -24.07 -13.53 49.52
C PRO A 84 -24.78 -12.51 50.40
N ASP A 85 -25.74 -12.97 51.21
CA ASP A 85 -26.47 -12.12 52.16
C ASP A 85 -25.57 -11.54 53.28
N SER A 86 -24.34 -12.08 53.44
CA SER A 86 -23.32 -11.64 54.41
C SER A 86 -22.53 -10.41 53.95
N LEU A 87 -22.71 -9.94 52.71
CA LEU A 87 -21.95 -8.82 52.15
C LEU A 87 -22.82 -7.59 51.87
N LEU A 88 -22.37 -6.45 52.39
CA LEU A 88 -22.91 -5.16 52.00
C LEU A 88 -22.26 -4.70 50.71
N TYR A 89 -23.03 -4.27 49.70
CA TYR A 89 -22.48 -3.91 48.42
C TYR A 89 -23.12 -2.67 47.77
N CYS A 90 -22.31 -1.95 46.99
CA CYS A 90 -22.76 -0.87 46.16
C CYS A 90 -22.27 -1.13 44.70
N LYS A 91 -23.18 -0.99 43.71
CA LYS A 91 -22.87 -1.20 42.29
C LYS A 91 -22.79 0.11 41.57
N CYS A 92 -21.74 0.27 40.76
CA CYS A 92 -21.57 1.39 39.86
C CYS A 92 -21.33 0.87 38.44
N HIS A 93 -21.97 1.45 37.41
CA HIS A 93 -21.89 1.02 36.02
C HIS A 93 -21.14 2.05 35.19
N SER A 94 -20.10 1.60 34.49
CA SER A 94 -19.44 2.34 33.43
C SER A 94 -19.85 1.80 32.05
N ALA A 95 -19.54 2.54 31.00
CA ALA A 95 -19.71 2.05 29.63
C ALA A 95 -18.86 0.80 29.31
N GLN A 96 -17.74 0.60 30.04
CA GLN A 96 -16.78 -0.48 29.79
C GLN A 96 -16.66 -1.49 30.92
N HIS A 97 -17.02 -1.13 32.15
CA HIS A 97 -16.85 -1.96 33.34
C HIS A 97 -18.03 -1.84 34.31
N GLU A 98 -18.28 -2.89 35.03
CA GLU A 98 -19.18 -2.91 36.19
C GLU A 98 -18.34 -2.97 37.47
N PHE A 99 -18.49 -1.98 38.31
CA PHE A 99 -17.76 -1.89 39.60
C PHE A 99 -18.68 -2.30 40.73
N LEU A 100 -18.16 -3.12 41.62
CA LEU A 100 -18.85 -3.56 42.82
C LEU A 100 -17.95 -3.29 44.05
N LEU A 101 -18.35 -2.35 44.87
CA LEU A 101 -17.75 -2.13 46.18
C LEU A 101 -18.47 -3.03 47.18
N ALA A 102 -17.73 -3.96 47.77
CA ALA A 102 -18.29 -4.90 48.77
C ALA A 102 -17.57 -4.78 50.12
N ALA A 103 -18.35 -4.75 51.19
CA ALA A 103 -17.89 -4.72 52.59
C ALA A 103 -18.41 -5.93 53.34
N GLY A 104 -17.56 -6.59 54.09
CA GLY A 104 -17.91 -7.78 54.88
C GLY A 104 -16.72 -8.38 55.62
N LEU A 105 -16.92 -9.60 56.12
CA LEU A 105 -15.85 -10.34 56.75
C LEU A 105 -14.75 -10.72 55.74
N PRO A 106 -13.46 -10.70 56.09
CA PRO A 106 -12.38 -11.04 55.17
C PRO A 106 -12.56 -12.42 54.50
N ALA A 107 -13.07 -13.42 55.24
CA ALA A 107 -13.30 -14.77 54.73
C ALA A 107 -14.39 -14.80 53.63
N ASP A 108 -15.48 -14.04 53.80
CA ASP A 108 -16.59 -13.97 52.83
C ASP A 108 -16.15 -13.23 51.56
N LEU A 109 -15.35 -12.18 51.71
CA LEU A 109 -14.80 -11.42 50.56
C LEU A 109 -13.79 -12.27 49.75
N GLU A 110 -13.00 -13.14 50.41
CA GLU A 110 -12.10 -14.07 49.72
C GLU A 110 -12.89 -15.17 48.96
N ALA A 111 -13.95 -15.72 49.57
CA ALA A 111 -14.84 -16.65 48.89
C ALA A 111 -15.50 -16.00 47.65
N PHE A 112 -15.94 -14.75 47.78
CA PHE A 112 -16.54 -13.97 46.72
C PHE A 112 -15.52 -13.61 45.61
N ARG A 113 -14.26 -13.31 45.98
CA ARG A 113 -13.18 -13.11 45.01
C ARG A 113 -13.02 -14.32 44.09
N ASN A 114 -13.02 -15.53 44.66
CA ASN A 114 -12.86 -16.77 43.91
C ASN A 114 -14.04 -16.99 42.93
N GLN A 115 -15.24 -16.64 43.34
CA GLN A 115 -16.45 -16.69 42.50
C GLN A 115 -16.37 -15.68 41.32
N ILE A 116 -15.91 -14.45 41.58
CA ILE A 116 -15.74 -13.41 40.57
C ILE A 116 -14.58 -13.72 39.60
N ALA A 117 -13.47 -14.28 40.10
CA ALA A 117 -12.32 -14.68 39.30
C ALA A 117 -12.69 -15.77 38.28
N ALA A 118 -13.57 -16.72 38.63
CA ALA A 118 -14.10 -17.73 37.71
C ALA A 118 -14.82 -17.12 36.49
N GLN A 119 -15.29 -15.88 36.59
CA GLN A 119 -16.04 -15.16 35.54
C GLN A 119 -15.26 -13.98 34.95
N LYS A 120 -13.91 -14.05 34.99
CA LYS A 120 -12.99 -13.02 34.45
C LYS A 120 -13.07 -11.64 35.14
N GLY A 121 -13.71 -11.55 36.29
CA GLY A 121 -13.65 -10.38 37.13
C GLY A 121 -12.36 -10.40 37.98
N ARG A 122 -11.98 -9.24 38.48
CA ARG A 122 -10.79 -9.08 39.33
C ARG A 122 -11.06 -8.16 40.50
N MET A 123 -10.36 -8.44 41.61
CA MET A 123 -10.38 -7.61 42.79
C MET A 123 -9.30 -6.53 42.69
N LEU A 124 -9.69 -5.29 42.93
CA LEU A 124 -8.80 -4.15 43.12
C LEU A 124 -8.64 -3.84 44.59
N THR A 125 -7.40 -3.70 45.04
CA THR A 125 -7.13 -3.21 46.39
C THR A 125 -7.13 -1.68 46.37
N LEU A 126 -7.93 -1.08 47.23
CA LEU A 126 -7.91 0.36 47.42
C LEU A 126 -6.56 0.77 48.05
N PRO A 127 -5.81 1.69 47.41
CA PRO A 127 -4.51 2.10 47.96
C PRO A 127 -4.68 2.83 49.29
N ALA A 128 -3.79 2.59 50.25
CA ALA A 128 -3.82 3.21 51.58
C ALA A 128 -3.68 4.74 51.55
N TRP A 129 -3.14 5.29 50.46
CA TRP A 129 -2.99 6.75 50.27
C TRP A 129 -4.27 7.44 49.73
N LEU A 130 -5.27 6.67 49.35
CA LEU A 130 -6.53 7.21 48.85
C LEU A 130 -7.38 7.65 50.04
N HIS A 131 -7.62 8.94 50.18
CA HIS A 131 -8.38 9.53 51.28
C HIS A 131 -9.20 10.74 50.85
N GLY A 132 -10.17 11.07 51.67
CA GLY A 132 -11.06 12.20 51.47
C GLY A 132 -12.24 11.92 50.53
N ARG A 133 -12.95 12.95 50.15
CA ARG A 133 -14.10 12.87 49.26
C ARG A 133 -13.67 12.68 47.81
N ARG A 134 -14.60 12.33 46.94
CA ARG A 134 -14.44 12.04 45.51
C ARG A 134 -13.47 12.98 44.80
N GLU A 135 -13.66 14.30 44.89
CA GLU A 135 -12.83 15.28 44.20
C GLU A 135 -11.37 15.23 44.63
N THR A 136 -11.14 15.07 45.96
CA THR A 136 -9.81 14.93 46.54
C THR A 136 -9.17 13.62 46.07
N ALA A 137 -9.91 12.51 46.11
CA ALA A 137 -9.47 11.19 45.64
C ALA A 137 -9.11 11.20 44.16
N LEU A 138 -9.95 11.81 43.29
CA LEU A 138 -9.66 12.00 41.86
C LEU A 138 -8.39 12.82 41.64
N GLY A 139 -8.20 13.90 42.39
CA GLY A 139 -6.99 14.70 42.34
C GLY A 139 -5.72 13.90 42.66
N GLN A 140 -5.79 13.03 43.72
CA GLN A 140 -4.69 12.16 44.12
C GLN A 140 -4.38 11.10 43.03
N VAL A 141 -5.39 10.48 42.44
CA VAL A 141 -5.22 9.51 41.35
C VAL A 141 -4.61 10.19 40.12
N HIS A 142 -5.09 11.36 39.70
CA HIS A 142 -4.49 12.12 38.62
C HIS A 142 -3.01 12.46 38.87
N GLN A 143 -2.70 12.94 40.07
CA GLN A 143 -1.32 13.25 40.46
C GLN A 143 -0.42 12.01 40.40
N ARG A 144 -0.91 10.86 40.86
CA ARG A 144 -0.17 9.61 40.82
C ARG A 144 0.06 9.12 39.38
N LEU A 145 -0.97 9.18 38.52
CA LEU A 145 -0.86 8.87 37.09
C LEU A 145 0.16 9.75 36.38
N GLN A 146 0.17 11.05 36.67
CA GLN A 146 1.17 11.98 36.12
C GLN A 146 2.59 11.62 36.59
N ARG A 147 2.78 11.28 37.86
CA ARG A 147 4.09 10.84 38.37
C ARG A 147 4.58 9.59 37.65
N ILE A 148 3.74 8.58 37.51
CA ILE A 148 4.08 7.34 36.77
C ILE A 148 4.44 7.66 35.32
N HIS A 149 3.70 8.54 34.66
CA HIS A 149 4.00 8.95 33.28
C HIS A 149 5.37 9.64 33.16
N HIS A 150 5.67 10.57 34.05
CA HIS A 150 6.98 11.24 34.06
C HIS A 150 8.13 10.28 34.37
N GLU A 151 7.93 9.37 35.31
CA GLU A 151 8.90 8.35 35.69
C GLU A 151 9.17 7.38 34.53
N HIS A 152 8.13 6.87 33.86
CA HIS A 152 8.28 6.04 32.66
C HIS A 152 9.03 6.76 31.54
N THR A 153 8.73 8.03 31.30
CA THR A 153 9.41 8.82 30.27
C THR A 153 10.89 9.00 30.61
N ARG A 154 11.22 9.21 31.88
CA ARG A 154 12.60 9.31 32.38
C ARG A 154 13.34 7.98 32.22
N LEU A 155 12.74 6.88 32.65
CA LEU A 155 13.35 5.55 32.57
C LEU A 155 13.57 5.11 31.12
N ARG A 156 12.61 5.35 30.22
CA ARG A 156 12.79 5.09 28.78
C ARG A 156 13.97 5.86 28.21
N ARG A 157 14.09 7.16 28.49
CA ARG A 157 15.24 7.97 28.05
C ARG A 157 16.57 7.42 28.58
N GLN A 158 16.59 6.90 29.82
CA GLN A 158 17.78 6.27 30.38
C GLN A 158 18.14 4.99 29.62
N ILE A 159 17.17 4.12 29.32
CA ILE A 159 17.37 2.90 28.53
C ILE A 159 17.89 3.24 27.12
N ASP A 160 17.32 4.26 26.46
CA ASP A 160 17.75 4.71 25.12
C ASP A 160 19.18 5.25 25.15
N ALA A 161 19.53 6.05 26.16
CA ALA A 161 20.90 6.53 26.34
C ALA A 161 21.90 5.39 26.59
N MET A 162 21.50 4.37 27.37
CA MET A 162 22.31 3.18 27.61
C MET A 162 22.48 2.35 26.32
N ALA A 163 21.48 2.25 25.47
CA ALA A 163 21.59 1.58 24.17
C ALA A 163 22.72 2.15 23.31
N GLY A 164 22.91 3.46 23.34
CA GLY A 164 24.03 4.15 22.68
C GLY A 164 25.39 3.83 23.31
N SER A 165 25.49 3.88 24.68
CA SER A 165 26.74 3.64 25.39
C SER A 165 27.26 2.21 25.23
N TYR A 166 26.37 1.23 25.20
CA TYR A 166 26.71 -0.18 24.94
C TYR A 166 26.86 -0.53 23.44
N ARG A 167 26.69 0.46 22.54
CA ARG A 167 26.71 0.26 21.08
C ARG A 167 25.81 -0.90 20.63
N LEU A 168 24.60 -0.95 21.19
CA LEU A 168 23.65 -2.05 21.02
C LEU A 168 23.26 -2.24 19.53
N ALA A 169 23.07 -1.15 18.80
CA ALA A 169 22.77 -1.19 17.37
C ALA A 169 23.87 -1.89 16.58
N GLY A 170 25.16 -1.63 16.92
CA GLY A 170 26.29 -2.30 16.29
C GLY A 170 26.37 -3.80 16.66
N ALA A 171 26.05 -4.16 17.90
CA ALA A 171 26.03 -5.56 18.33
C ALA A 171 24.92 -6.35 17.62
N LEU A 172 23.71 -5.80 17.57
CA LEU A 172 22.57 -6.40 16.86
C LEU A 172 22.83 -6.49 15.35
N GLY A 173 23.39 -5.44 14.74
CA GLY A 173 23.76 -5.44 13.32
C GLY A 173 24.81 -6.53 13.00
N ASN A 174 25.77 -6.78 13.87
CA ASN A 174 26.73 -7.86 13.71
C ASN A 174 26.09 -9.24 13.82
N ILE A 175 25.17 -9.45 14.75
CA ILE A 175 24.43 -10.71 14.89
C ILE A 175 23.56 -10.95 13.65
N SER A 176 22.82 -9.96 13.18
CA SER A 176 21.99 -10.07 11.97
C SER A 176 22.84 -10.35 10.72
N ARG A 177 24.04 -9.76 10.62
CA ARG A 177 24.97 -10.06 9.52
C ARG A 177 25.49 -11.50 9.59
N LEU A 178 25.78 -12.01 10.78
CA LEU A 178 26.21 -13.40 10.96
C LEU A 178 25.07 -14.39 10.66
N GLU A 179 23.86 -14.10 11.09
CA GLU A 179 22.66 -14.90 10.77
C GLU A 179 22.43 -14.95 9.25
N TRP A 180 22.46 -13.77 8.61
CA TRP A 180 22.37 -13.69 7.17
C TRP A 180 23.45 -14.50 6.46
N PHE A 181 24.71 -14.37 6.94
CA PHE A 181 25.85 -15.11 6.40
C PHE A 181 25.62 -16.61 6.53
N LEU A 182 25.25 -17.11 7.71
CA LEU A 182 24.98 -18.53 7.95
C LEU A 182 23.86 -19.04 7.05
N THR A 183 22.80 -18.28 6.87
CA THR A 183 21.64 -18.68 6.05
C THR A 183 22.01 -18.83 4.58
N HIS A 184 22.92 -17.98 4.05
CA HIS A 184 23.21 -17.93 2.62
C HIS A 184 24.49 -18.70 2.24
N VAL A 185 25.47 -18.79 3.15
CA VAL A 185 26.76 -19.41 2.86
C VAL A 185 26.73 -20.93 3.00
N THR A 186 25.87 -21.46 3.88
CA THR A 186 25.73 -22.92 4.06
C THR A 186 25.20 -23.64 2.80
N VAL A 187 24.58 -22.91 1.89
CA VAL A 187 24.03 -23.43 0.62
C VAL A 187 25.08 -23.42 -0.51
N LEU A 188 26.20 -22.73 -0.32
CA LEU A 188 27.24 -22.62 -1.35
C LEU A 188 28.05 -23.92 -1.44
N PRO A 189 28.35 -24.41 -2.66
CA PRO A 189 29.29 -25.50 -2.82
C PRO A 189 30.69 -25.07 -2.39
N VAL A 190 31.25 -25.72 -1.39
CA VAL A 190 32.55 -25.43 -0.78
C VAL A 190 33.43 -26.69 -0.88
N SER A 191 34.66 -26.54 -1.29
CA SER A 191 35.72 -27.53 -1.12
C SER A 191 36.70 -27.05 -0.06
N ASP A 192 37.67 -27.88 0.34
CA ASP A 192 38.61 -27.55 1.41
C ASP A 192 39.37 -26.21 1.20
N ASN A 193 39.58 -25.81 -0.06
CA ASN A 193 40.36 -24.63 -0.42
C ASN A 193 39.59 -23.57 -1.23
N PHE A 194 38.41 -23.90 -1.74
CA PHE A 194 37.64 -23.03 -2.64
C PHE A 194 36.16 -22.97 -2.28
N ALA A 195 35.59 -21.77 -2.34
CA ALA A 195 34.16 -21.56 -2.33
C ALA A 195 33.70 -21.05 -3.69
N TRP A 196 32.62 -21.63 -4.22
CA TRP A 196 32.04 -21.23 -5.51
C TRP A 196 30.81 -20.38 -5.26
N VAL A 197 30.84 -19.13 -5.68
CA VAL A 197 29.74 -18.18 -5.55
C VAL A 197 29.23 -17.81 -6.93
N THR A 198 27.96 -18.09 -7.22
CA THR A 198 27.30 -17.67 -8.46
C THR A 198 26.26 -16.62 -8.16
N GLY A 199 26.15 -15.62 -9.02
CA GLY A 199 25.19 -14.54 -8.85
C GLY A 199 25.07 -13.68 -10.09
N TRP A 200 24.12 -12.77 -10.06
CA TRP A 200 23.91 -11.77 -11.09
C TRP A 200 24.48 -10.43 -10.63
N THR A 201 25.09 -9.68 -11.53
CA THR A 201 25.60 -8.33 -11.25
C THR A 201 24.99 -7.33 -12.21
N ASN A 202 24.80 -6.09 -11.75
CA ASN A 202 24.44 -4.95 -12.58
C ASN A 202 25.68 -4.20 -13.12
N ASP A 203 26.88 -4.74 -12.90
CA ASP A 203 28.14 -4.19 -13.40
C ASP A 203 28.33 -4.60 -14.86
N LEU A 204 27.96 -3.70 -15.78
CA LEU A 204 28.05 -3.97 -17.23
C LEU A 204 29.49 -4.05 -17.72
N ASP A 205 30.42 -3.33 -17.08
CA ASP A 205 31.85 -3.28 -17.47
C ASP A 205 32.66 -4.39 -16.80
N GLY A 206 32.11 -5.10 -15.83
CA GLY A 206 32.78 -6.18 -15.09
C GLY A 206 34.00 -5.72 -14.26
N LYS A 207 34.16 -4.42 -14.01
CA LYS A 207 35.34 -3.85 -13.33
C LYS A 207 35.12 -3.59 -11.85
N ARG A 208 33.86 -3.29 -11.43
CA ARG A 208 33.55 -2.88 -10.05
C ARG A 208 33.74 -4.01 -9.04
N LEU A 209 33.30 -5.21 -9.40
CA LEU A 209 33.40 -6.36 -8.51
C LEU A 209 34.88 -6.80 -8.27
N PRO A 210 35.74 -6.96 -9.29
CA PRO A 210 37.16 -7.25 -9.06
C PRO A 210 37.87 -6.17 -8.26
N GLN A 211 37.59 -4.88 -8.52
CA GLN A 211 38.16 -3.77 -7.74
C GLN A 211 37.77 -3.84 -6.27
N ALA A 212 36.48 -4.02 -5.98
CA ALA A 212 35.96 -4.13 -4.61
C ALA A 212 36.56 -5.35 -3.87
N LEU A 213 36.82 -6.47 -4.55
CA LEU A 213 37.49 -7.65 -3.98
C LEU A 213 38.96 -7.38 -3.70
N THR A 214 39.64 -6.66 -4.58
CA THR A 214 41.05 -6.24 -4.39
C THR A 214 41.19 -5.28 -3.21
N ASP A 215 40.27 -4.32 -3.07
CA ASP A 215 40.26 -3.36 -1.96
C ASP A 215 40.13 -4.03 -0.59
N VAL A 216 39.40 -5.16 -0.55
CA VAL A 216 39.19 -5.96 0.69
C VAL A 216 40.28 -7.04 0.85
N HIS A 217 41.28 -7.10 -0.03
CA HIS A 217 42.35 -8.11 -0.07
C HIS A 217 41.80 -9.56 -0.12
N ALA A 218 40.65 -9.75 -0.81
CA ALA A 218 40.07 -11.07 -1.02
C ALA A 218 40.71 -11.72 -2.26
N ASN A 219 41.30 -12.90 -2.10
CA ASN A 219 41.81 -13.71 -3.22
C ASN A 219 40.61 -14.38 -3.90
N ALA A 220 40.18 -13.84 -5.04
CA ALA A 220 39.05 -14.37 -5.79
C ALA A 220 39.32 -14.28 -7.30
N ILE A 221 38.84 -15.29 -8.02
CA ILE A 221 38.83 -15.31 -9.48
C ILE A 221 37.43 -15.00 -9.92
N VAL A 222 37.24 -13.89 -10.63
CA VAL A 222 35.92 -13.47 -11.13
C VAL A 222 35.82 -13.83 -12.60
N HIS A 223 34.79 -14.60 -12.96
CA HIS A 223 34.51 -14.99 -14.35
C HIS A 223 33.07 -14.63 -14.68
N TYR A 224 32.85 -14.09 -15.88
CA TYR A 224 31.53 -13.68 -16.38
C TYR A 224 31.11 -14.60 -17.54
N PRO A 225 30.59 -15.81 -17.27
CA PRO A 225 30.13 -16.68 -18.34
C PRO A 225 28.78 -16.16 -18.90
N PRO A 226 28.44 -16.53 -20.14
CA PRO A 226 27.07 -16.34 -20.63
C PRO A 226 26.09 -17.09 -19.73
N PRO A 227 24.87 -16.57 -19.57
CA PRO A 227 23.85 -17.24 -18.75
C PRO A 227 23.57 -18.64 -19.30
N PRO A 228 23.38 -19.65 -18.43
CA PRO A 228 22.95 -20.97 -18.85
C PRO A 228 21.61 -20.93 -19.60
N ASP A 229 21.43 -21.82 -20.57
CA ASP A 229 20.19 -21.95 -21.32
C ASP A 229 18.99 -22.19 -20.38
N GLY A 230 17.93 -21.40 -20.56
CA GLY A 230 16.71 -21.48 -19.74
C GLY A 230 16.73 -20.67 -18.45
N LEU A 231 17.85 -20.03 -18.08
CA LEU A 231 17.89 -19.10 -16.96
C LEU A 231 17.81 -17.65 -17.46
N HIS A 232 16.70 -16.98 -17.11
CA HIS A 232 16.53 -15.57 -17.41
C HIS A 232 17.19 -14.68 -16.33
N PRO A 233 18.06 -13.73 -16.73
CA PRO A 233 18.69 -12.80 -15.79
C PRO A 233 17.62 -11.89 -15.13
N PRO A 234 17.80 -11.54 -13.86
CA PRO A 234 16.92 -10.55 -13.23
C PRO A 234 17.10 -9.18 -13.86
N MET A 235 16.00 -8.45 -14.01
CA MET A 235 15.96 -7.16 -14.69
C MET A 235 16.10 -6.00 -13.70
N VAL A 236 16.89 -5.00 -14.10
CA VAL A 236 16.97 -3.68 -13.44
C VAL A 236 16.28 -2.68 -14.35
N LEU A 237 15.13 -2.16 -13.94
CA LEU A 237 14.45 -1.09 -14.67
C LEU A 237 15.25 0.22 -14.47
N GLN A 238 15.76 0.79 -15.56
CA GLN A 238 16.46 2.06 -15.57
C GLN A 238 15.59 3.16 -16.16
N ASN A 239 14.61 3.61 -15.37
CA ASN A 239 13.70 4.65 -15.80
C ASN A 239 14.11 6.03 -15.29
N PRO A 240 13.87 7.09 -16.09
CA PRO A 240 14.07 8.46 -15.65
C PRO A 240 13.14 8.77 -14.46
N TRP A 241 13.50 9.78 -13.68
CA TRP A 241 12.81 10.14 -12.43
C TRP A 241 11.30 10.38 -12.60
N TRP A 242 10.84 10.84 -13.75
CA TRP A 242 9.43 11.09 -14.05
C TRP A 242 8.64 9.81 -14.40
N ALA A 243 9.31 8.76 -14.93
CA ALA A 243 8.67 7.49 -15.28
C ALA A 243 8.70 6.47 -14.13
N ARG A 244 9.61 6.61 -13.15
CA ARG A 244 9.74 5.69 -12.01
C ARG A 244 8.43 5.41 -11.23
N PRO A 245 7.58 6.41 -10.93
CA PRO A 245 6.34 6.12 -10.20
C PRO A 245 5.40 5.19 -10.98
N PHE A 246 5.51 5.18 -12.31
CA PHE A 246 4.68 4.38 -13.21
C PHE A 246 5.18 2.94 -13.40
N GLU A 247 6.36 2.59 -12.90
CA GLU A 247 6.84 1.19 -12.80
C GLU A 247 5.89 0.32 -11.98
N LEU A 248 5.08 0.93 -11.09
CA LEU A 248 4.03 0.25 -10.35
C LEU A 248 3.06 -0.51 -11.26
N PHE A 249 2.67 0.09 -12.39
CA PHE A 249 1.72 -0.52 -13.33
C PHE A 249 2.32 -1.76 -14.01
N ALA A 250 3.59 -1.69 -14.41
CA ALA A 250 4.30 -2.84 -14.94
C ALA A 250 4.41 -3.96 -13.88
N GLY A 251 4.72 -3.59 -12.64
CA GLY A 251 4.82 -4.52 -11.51
C GLY A 251 3.51 -5.22 -11.14
N MET A 252 2.35 -4.68 -11.51
CA MET A 252 1.04 -5.31 -11.26
C MET A 252 0.79 -6.54 -12.13
N LEU A 253 1.32 -6.59 -13.35
CA LEU A 253 1.24 -7.75 -14.25
C LEU A 253 2.45 -8.67 -14.14
N GLY A 254 3.60 -8.12 -13.80
CA GLY A 254 4.86 -8.83 -13.69
C GLY A 254 6.03 -7.98 -14.18
N THR A 255 7.24 -8.37 -13.84
CA THR A 255 8.43 -7.66 -14.32
C THR A 255 8.69 -8.02 -15.79
N PRO A 256 8.96 -7.06 -16.68
CA PRO A 256 9.34 -7.34 -18.05
C PRO A 256 10.59 -8.24 -18.09
N ALA A 257 10.61 -9.20 -19.01
CA ALA A 257 11.80 -10.01 -19.29
C ALA A 257 12.81 -9.24 -20.14
N ARG A 258 13.99 -9.83 -20.40
CA ARG A 258 15.06 -9.19 -21.19
C ARG A 258 14.63 -8.87 -22.63
N ASP A 259 13.75 -9.68 -23.16
CA ASP A 259 13.23 -9.64 -24.53
C ASP A 259 11.86 -8.95 -24.62
N GLU A 260 11.41 -8.34 -23.53
CA GLU A 260 10.18 -7.56 -23.42
C GLU A 260 10.48 -6.07 -23.29
N ALA A 261 9.63 -5.23 -23.87
CA ALA A 261 9.75 -3.78 -23.80
C ALA A 261 9.29 -3.27 -22.42
N ASP A 262 10.06 -2.34 -21.84
CA ASP A 262 9.62 -1.67 -20.61
C ASP A 262 8.53 -0.65 -20.91
N PRO A 263 7.28 -0.89 -20.47
CA PRO A 263 6.16 0.01 -20.76
C PRO A 263 6.17 1.29 -19.90
N SER A 264 6.99 1.38 -18.87
CA SER A 264 6.92 2.43 -17.83
C SER A 264 6.96 3.84 -18.41
N ARG A 265 7.77 4.08 -19.46
CA ARG A 265 7.85 5.40 -20.13
C ARG A 265 6.58 5.76 -20.88
N LEU A 266 5.98 4.78 -21.57
CA LEU A 266 4.74 4.98 -22.30
C LEU A 266 3.55 5.17 -21.35
N VAL A 267 3.51 4.38 -20.29
CA VAL A 267 2.49 4.49 -19.23
C VAL A 267 2.55 5.84 -18.53
N ALA A 268 3.74 6.37 -18.29
CA ALA A 268 3.91 7.71 -17.72
C ALA A 268 3.33 8.83 -18.60
N LEU A 269 3.08 8.57 -19.88
CA LEU A 269 2.36 9.46 -20.77
C LEU A 269 0.88 9.09 -20.87
N LEU A 270 0.56 7.81 -21.07
CA LEU A 270 -0.81 7.34 -21.30
C LEU A 270 -1.71 7.51 -20.06
N VAL A 271 -1.21 7.20 -18.85
CA VAL A 271 -2.02 7.30 -17.64
C VAL A 271 -2.48 8.73 -17.38
N PRO A 272 -1.59 9.76 -17.37
CA PRO A 272 -2.04 11.13 -17.19
C PRO A 272 -2.96 11.63 -18.30
N LEU A 273 -2.72 11.25 -19.57
CA LEU A 273 -3.58 11.65 -20.67
C LEU A 273 -5.00 11.08 -20.54
N LEU A 274 -5.12 9.76 -20.25
CA LEU A 274 -6.42 9.12 -20.04
C LEU A 274 -7.14 9.67 -18.82
N PHE A 275 -6.41 9.84 -17.71
CA PHE A 275 -6.95 10.42 -16.47
C PHE A 275 -7.43 11.86 -16.72
N GLY A 276 -6.59 12.71 -17.30
CA GLY A 276 -6.90 14.11 -17.55
C GLY A 276 -8.08 14.29 -18.49
N TYR A 277 -8.21 13.43 -19.51
CA TYR A 277 -9.37 13.46 -20.41
C TYR A 277 -10.68 13.13 -19.67
N MET A 278 -10.67 12.13 -18.79
CA MET A 278 -11.85 11.74 -17.99
C MET A 278 -12.17 12.76 -16.90
N PHE A 279 -11.15 13.39 -16.33
CA PHE A 279 -11.24 14.29 -15.18
C PHE A 279 -10.74 15.70 -15.56
N GLY A 280 -11.30 16.26 -16.63
CA GLY A 280 -10.85 17.51 -17.23
C GLY A 280 -11.38 18.76 -16.52
N ASP A 281 -10.76 19.19 -15.42
CA ASP A 281 -11.09 20.42 -14.69
C ASP A 281 -9.82 21.09 -14.16
N VAL A 282 -9.65 22.39 -14.41
CA VAL A 282 -8.45 23.16 -14.03
C VAL A 282 -8.32 23.27 -12.51
N GLY A 283 -9.42 23.61 -11.83
CA GLY A 283 -9.40 23.84 -10.39
C GLY A 283 -9.18 22.56 -9.58
N GLN A 284 -9.91 21.53 -9.94
CA GLN A 284 -9.80 20.21 -9.30
C GLN A 284 -8.44 19.56 -9.62
N GLY A 285 -7.97 19.69 -10.88
CA GLY A 285 -6.64 19.26 -11.31
C GLY A 285 -5.51 19.95 -10.52
N PHE A 286 -5.67 21.25 -10.26
CA PHE A 286 -4.72 21.99 -9.41
C PHE A 286 -4.69 21.47 -7.97
N VAL A 287 -5.84 21.13 -7.40
CA VAL A 287 -5.92 20.51 -6.06
C VAL A 287 -5.19 19.15 -6.03
N LEU A 288 -5.40 18.30 -7.05
CA LEU A 288 -4.68 17.02 -7.17
C LEU A 288 -3.17 17.20 -7.32
N LEU A 289 -2.74 18.16 -8.14
CA LEU A 289 -1.33 18.50 -8.35
C LEU A 289 -0.70 18.96 -7.04
N LEU A 290 -1.36 19.88 -6.32
CA LEU A 290 -0.88 20.40 -5.05
C LEU A 290 -0.80 19.30 -3.97
N ALA A 291 -1.84 18.45 -3.88
CA ALA A 291 -1.84 17.30 -2.99
C ALA A 291 -0.68 16.34 -3.31
N GLY A 292 -0.44 16.04 -4.59
CA GLY A 292 0.69 15.23 -5.02
C GLY A 292 2.04 15.83 -4.64
N LEU A 293 2.23 17.14 -4.83
CA LEU A 293 3.47 17.85 -4.47
C LEU A 293 3.73 17.87 -2.95
N LEU A 294 2.69 18.06 -2.15
CA LEU A 294 2.82 18.11 -0.70
C LEU A 294 3.06 16.73 -0.07
N LEU A 295 2.34 15.70 -0.56
CA LEU A 295 2.38 14.37 0.04
C LEU A 295 3.48 13.45 -0.53
N GLN A 296 4.08 13.78 -1.69
CA GLN A 296 5.12 12.95 -2.32
C GLN A 296 6.34 12.67 -1.44
N HIS A 297 6.63 13.57 -0.47
CA HIS A 297 7.75 13.38 0.46
C HIS A 297 7.48 12.24 1.45
N ARG A 298 6.23 12.07 1.86
CA ARG A 298 5.83 11.00 2.78
C ARG A 298 5.46 9.70 2.03
N TRP A 299 4.85 9.84 0.85
CA TRP A 299 4.43 8.72 0.01
C TRP A 299 4.86 8.93 -1.45
N PRO A 300 6.01 8.36 -1.86
CA PRO A 300 6.58 8.57 -3.20
C PRO A 300 5.65 8.21 -4.36
N LEU A 301 4.71 7.27 -4.15
CA LEU A 301 3.71 6.88 -5.15
C LEU A 301 2.75 8.02 -5.53
N LEU A 302 2.52 8.99 -4.64
CA LEU A 302 1.66 10.13 -4.92
C LEU A 302 2.24 11.11 -5.95
N ARG A 303 3.46 10.89 -6.42
CA ARG A 303 4.00 11.59 -7.62
C ARG A 303 3.15 11.36 -8.85
N ILE A 304 2.41 10.24 -8.95
CA ILE A 304 1.45 9.99 -10.02
C ILE A 304 0.35 11.06 -10.04
N LEU A 305 -0.10 11.53 -8.87
CA LEU A 305 -1.10 12.60 -8.79
C LEU A 305 -0.60 13.93 -9.35
N VAL A 306 0.71 14.19 -9.31
CA VAL A 306 1.28 15.42 -9.91
C VAL A 306 1.09 15.39 -11.42
N ALA A 307 1.41 14.27 -12.08
CA ALA A 307 1.24 14.11 -13.51
C ALA A 307 -0.24 14.10 -13.91
N ASN A 308 -1.07 13.37 -13.16
CA ASN A 308 -2.52 13.30 -13.40
C ASN A 308 -3.19 14.67 -13.19
N GLY A 309 -2.83 15.40 -12.13
CA GLY A 309 -3.34 16.76 -11.87
C GLY A 309 -2.93 17.76 -12.97
N ALA A 310 -1.67 17.68 -13.43
CA ALA A 310 -1.21 18.53 -14.55
C ALA A 310 -1.98 18.23 -15.84
N ALA A 311 -2.21 16.96 -16.17
CA ALA A 311 -3.02 16.56 -17.32
C ALA A 311 -4.49 16.97 -17.16
N SER A 312 -5.07 16.83 -15.96
CA SER A 312 -6.42 17.30 -15.66
C SER A 312 -6.57 18.81 -15.87
N MET A 313 -5.58 19.60 -15.46
CA MET A 313 -5.56 21.05 -15.74
C MET A 313 -5.49 21.33 -17.24
N LEU A 314 -4.65 20.60 -17.99
CA LEU A 314 -4.53 20.75 -19.43
C LEU A 314 -5.88 20.51 -20.12
N PHE A 315 -6.52 19.38 -19.83
CA PHE A 315 -7.84 19.05 -20.40
C PHE A 315 -8.95 19.95 -19.85
N GLY A 316 -8.83 20.44 -18.63
CA GLY A 316 -9.72 21.45 -18.06
C GLY A 316 -9.72 22.75 -18.86
N VAL A 317 -8.57 23.20 -19.35
CA VAL A 317 -8.47 24.34 -20.28
C VAL A 317 -9.05 24.00 -21.65
N VAL A 318 -8.85 22.75 -22.12
CA VAL A 318 -9.41 22.29 -23.42
C VAL A 318 -10.93 22.25 -23.38
N PHE A 319 -11.54 21.81 -22.26
CA PHE A 319 -12.99 21.72 -22.08
C PHE A 319 -13.62 23.00 -21.50
N GLY A 320 -12.81 23.94 -20.99
CA GLY A 320 -13.28 25.19 -20.40
C GLY A 320 -13.89 25.06 -19.02
N SER A 321 -13.46 24.08 -18.21
CA SER A 321 -14.02 23.83 -16.86
C SER A 321 -13.04 24.27 -15.75
N VAL A 322 -13.57 25.02 -14.76
CA VAL A 322 -12.85 25.46 -13.55
C VAL A 322 -13.73 25.24 -12.32
N PHE A 323 -13.44 24.26 -11.49
CA PHE A 323 -14.26 23.84 -10.34
C PHE A 323 -15.73 23.57 -10.74
N GLY A 324 -15.93 22.97 -11.93
CA GLY A 324 -17.26 22.68 -12.47
C GLY A 324 -18.00 23.89 -13.06
N ARG A 325 -17.37 25.05 -13.18
CA ARG A 325 -17.91 26.24 -13.85
C ARG A 325 -17.36 26.36 -15.25
N GLU A 326 -18.25 26.54 -16.23
CA GLU A 326 -17.92 26.71 -17.64
C GLU A 326 -17.84 28.19 -18.06
N ASP A 327 -18.26 29.13 -17.19
CA ASP A 327 -18.29 30.58 -17.47
C ASP A 327 -16.92 31.26 -17.29
N VAL A 328 -15.94 30.61 -16.65
CA VAL A 328 -14.68 31.23 -16.23
C VAL A 328 -13.67 31.27 -17.36
N ILE A 329 -13.57 30.19 -18.12
CA ILE A 329 -12.64 30.04 -19.24
C ILE A 329 -13.41 29.53 -20.45
N PRO A 330 -13.33 30.21 -21.65
CA PRO A 330 -13.94 29.66 -22.85
C PRO A 330 -13.25 28.34 -23.23
N ALA A 331 -14.02 27.32 -23.59
CA ALA A 331 -13.47 26.06 -24.05
C ALA A 331 -12.62 26.27 -25.33
N LEU A 332 -11.40 25.74 -25.32
CA LEU A 332 -10.52 25.81 -26.48
C LEU A 332 -10.95 24.87 -27.61
N TRP A 333 -11.67 23.81 -27.27
CA TRP A 333 -12.06 22.80 -28.27
C TRP A 333 -13.56 22.52 -28.22
N VAL A 334 -14.10 21.85 -27.22
CA VAL A 334 -15.50 21.39 -27.14
C VAL A 334 -16.01 21.46 -25.73
N HIS A 335 -17.24 21.93 -25.54
CA HIS A 335 -17.97 21.71 -24.30
C HIS A 335 -18.51 20.27 -24.26
N PRO A 336 -18.15 19.44 -23.27
CA PRO A 336 -18.52 18.02 -23.26
C PRO A 336 -20.03 17.77 -23.35
N ILE A 337 -20.84 18.59 -22.70
CA ILE A 337 -22.31 18.44 -22.69
C ILE A 337 -22.95 18.83 -24.02
N GLU A 338 -22.41 19.81 -24.72
CA GLU A 338 -22.98 20.28 -25.99
C GLU A 338 -22.70 19.33 -27.17
N GLN A 339 -21.53 18.68 -27.18
CA GLN A 339 -21.12 17.79 -28.25
C GLN A 339 -20.71 16.40 -27.78
N PRO A 340 -21.62 15.61 -27.18
CA PRO A 340 -21.31 14.33 -26.57
C PRO A 340 -20.72 13.30 -27.54
N LEU A 341 -21.15 13.31 -28.81
CA LEU A 341 -20.63 12.38 -29.83
C LEU A 341 -19.14 12.63 -30.13
N THR A 342 -18.72 13.87 -30.18
CA THR A 342 -17.31 14.23 -30.41
C THR A 342 -16.44 13.76 -29.23
N VAL A 343 -16.91 13.99 -28.00
CA VAL A 343 -16.23 13.57 -26.78
C VAL A 343 -16.14 12.03 -26.64
N LEU A 344 -17.09 11.27 -27.19
CA LEU A 344 -17.03 9.80 -27.22
C LEU A 344 -16.14 9.28 -28.36
N THR A 345 -16.11 9.96 -29.53
CA THR A 345 -15.37 9.49 -30.71
C THR A 345 -13.86 9.66 -30.56
N VAL A 346 -13.40 10.76 -29.95
CA VAL A 346 -11.95 11.03 -29.81
C VAL A 346 -11.24 9.98 -28.98
N PRO A 347 -11.71 9.55 -27.78
CA PRO A 347 -11.12 8.44 -27.06
C PRO A 347 -11.18 7.11 -27.80
N LEU A 348 -12.22 6.88 -28.60
CA LEU A 348 -12.31 5.69 -29.45
C LEU A 348 -11.15 5.63 -30.45
N VAL A 349 -10.90 6.73 -31.15
CA VAL A 349 -9.78 6.85 -32.11
C VAL A 349 -8.43 6.75 -31.37
N ALA A 350 -8.29 7.44 -30.22
CA ALA A 350 -7.11 7.34 -29.38
C ALA A 350 -6.89 5.90 -28.90
N GLY A 351 -7.95 5.17 -28.56
CA GLY A 351 -7.90 3.76 -28.19
C GLY A 351 -7.36 2.86 -29.29
N VAL A 352 -7.81 3.09 -30.53
CA VAL A 352 -7.26 2.38 -31.71
C VAL A 352 -5.76 2.64 -31.83
N LEU A 353 -5.30 3.88 -31.64
CA LEU A 353 -3.88 4.23 -31.70
C LEU A 353 -3.08 3.57 -30.58
N VAL A 354 -3.62 3.50 -29.36
CA VAL A 354 -3.00 2.81 -28.22
C VAL A 354 -2.89 1.31 -28.49
N LEU A 355 -3.92 0.67 -29.04
CA LEU A 355 -3.89 -0.73 -29.40
C LEU A 355 -2.86 -1.00 -30.53
N LEU A 356 -2.79 -0.12 -31.53
CA LEU A 356 -1.77 -0.21 -32.58
C LEU A 356 -0.36 -0.09 -32.00
N LEU A 357 -0.14 0.82 -31.06
CA LEU A 357 1.14 0.96 -30.37
C LEU A 357 1.50 -0.34 -29.62
N GLY A 358 0.54 -0.98 -28.94
CA GLY A 358 0.75 -2.27 -28.30
C GLY A 358 1.13 -3.39 -29.27
N LEU A 359 0.47 -3.45 -30.42
CA LEU A 359 0.79 -4.42 -31.48
C LEU A 359 2.16 -4.14 -32.13
N LEU A 360 2.55 -2.89 -32.28
CA LEU A 360 3.89 -2.50 -32.77
C LEU A 360 4.98 -2.87 -31.76
N LEU A 361 4.73 -2.71 -30.45
CA LEU A 361 5.65 -3.18 -29.42
C LEU A 361 5.80 -4.71 -29.45
N ASN A 362 4.73 -5.45 -29.68
CA ASN A 362 4.78 -6.89 -29.88
C ASN A 362 5.63 -7.27 -31.10
N ALA A 363 5.54 -6.50 -32.19
CA ALA A 363 6.41 -6.67 -33.36
C ALA A 363 7.89 -6.48 -33.02
N LEU A 364 8.21 -5.42 -32.25
CA LEU A 364 9.56 -5.11 -31.80
C LEU A 364 10.13 -6.23 -30.91
N GLU A 365 9.33 -6.76 -29.99
CA GLU A 365 9.71 -7.88 -29.14
C GLU A 365 9.93 -9.16 -29.96
N SER A 366 9.08 -9.43 -30.94
CA SER A 366 9.23 -10.56 -31.84
C SER A 366 10.52 -10.45 -32.67
N TRP A 367 10.91 -9.21 -33.02
CA TRP A 367 12.21 -8.96 -33.66
C TRP A 367 13.37 -9.26 -32.71
N TRP A 368 13.31 -8.82 -31.46
CA TRP A 368 14.38 -9.11 -30.48
C TRP A 368 14.52 -10.61 -30.18
N ARG A 369 13.41 -11.36 -30.24
CA ARG A 369 13.39 -12.82 -30.08
C ARG A 369 13.84 -13.59 -31.34
N GLY A 370 14.02 -12.89 -32.47
CA GLY A 370 14.32 -13.55 -33.75
C GLY A 370 13.11 -14.22 -34.40
N GLU A 371 11.91 -13.97 -33.92
CA GLU A 371 10.63 -14.56 -34.40
C GLU A 371 9.86 -13.65 -35.36
N LEU A 372 10.52 -12.60 -35.89
CA LEU A 372 9.88 -11.61 -36.77
C LEU A 372 9.20 -12.24 -37.99
N ARG A 373 9.76 -13.31 -38.54
CA ARG A 373 9.16 -14.02 -39.70
C ARG A 373 7.79 -14.58 -39.36
N ARG A 374 7.66 -15.18 -38.19
CA ARG A 374 6.37 -15.74 -37.71
C ARG A 374 5.38 -14.62 -37.41
N TRP A 375 5.83 -13.55 -36.79
CA TRP A 375 5.01 -12.36 -36.54
C TRP A 375 4.46 -11.78 -37.84
N LEU A 376 5.31 -11.60 -38.87
CA LEU A 376 4.89 -11.13 -40.17
C LEU A 376 3.87 -12.07 -40.86
N GLN A 377 3.97 -13.37 -40.64
CA GLN A 377 3.06 -14.33 -41.28
C GLN A 377 1.68 -14.39 -40.63
N VAL A 378 1.58 -14.12 -39.32
CA VAL A 378 0.34 -14.30 -38.55
C VAL A 378 -0.14 -12.98 -37.96
N ASP A 379 0.63 -12.35 -37.08
CA ASP A 379 0.19 -11.19 -36.32
C ASP A 379 0.04 -9.92 -37.19
N ALA A 380 0.92 -9.75 -38.18
CA ALA A 380 0.81 -8.66 -39.14
C ALA A 380 -0.46 -8.77 -40.02
N ALA A 381 -0.87 -9.99 -40.37
CA ALA A 381 -2.12 -10.19 -41.11
C ALA A 381 -3.33 -9.80 -40.23
N VAL A 382 -3.35 -10.12 -38.95
CA VAL A 382 -4.39 -9.70 -38.00
C VAL A 382 -4.45 -8.17 -37.88
N LEU A 383 -3.28 -7.53 -37.80
CA LEU A 383 -3.19 -6.07 -37.73
C LEU A 383 -3.77 -5.40 -38.98
N VAL A 384 -3.41 -5.92 -40.17
CA VAL A 384 -3.96 -5.40 -41.46
C VAL A 384 -5.47 -5.63 -41.54
N MET A 385 -5.96 -6.81 -41.13
CA MET A 385 -7.39 -7.09 -41.08
C MET A 385 -8.15 -6.18 -40.12
N TYR A 386 -7.60 -5.94 -38.94
CA TYR A 386 -8.20 -5.05 -37.95
C TYR A 386 -8.33 -3.61 -38.50
N LEU A 387 -7.25 -3.07 -39.09
CA LEU A 387 -7.27 -1.73 -39.67
C LEU A 387 -8.19 -1.64 -40.89
N SER A 388 -8.18 -2.65 -41.76
CA SER A 388 -9.03 -2.67 -42.93
C SER A 388 -10.51 -2.83 -42.57
N LEU A 389 -10.83 -3.56 -41.49
CA LEU A 389 -12.20 -3.67 -41.00
C LEU A 389 -12.71 -2.35 -40.42
N LEU A 390 -11.85 -1.59 -39.70
CA LEU A 390 -12.19 -0.23 -39.27
C LEU A 390 -12.35 0.73 -40.46
N ALA A 391 -11.48 0.63 -41.49
CA ALA A 391 -11.58 1.44 -42.69
C ALA A 391 -12.84 1.09 -43.52
N ALA A 392 -13.29 -0.16 -43.49
CA ALA A 392 -14.51 -0.60 -44.17
C ALA A 392 -15.79 0.08 -43.65
N LEU A 393 -15.75 0.67 -42.45
CA LEU A 393 -16.86 1.50 -41.94
C LEU A 393 -17.04 2.80 -42.74
N PHE A 394 -15.98 3.28 -43.39
CA PHE A 394 -15.98 4.52 -44.15
C PHE A 394 -15.95 4.25 -45.68
N GLU A 395 -15.22 3.22 -46.09
CA GLU A 395 -14.99 2.91 -47.52
C GLU A 395 -15.11 1.38 -47.73
N PRO A 396 -16.06 0.92 -48.59
CA PRO A 396 -16.30 -0.51 -48.81
C PRO A 396 -15.09 -1.27 -49.38
N ALA A 397 -14.14 -0.55 -50.02
CA ALA A 397 -12.87 -1.14 -50.47
C ALA A 397 -12.07 -1.81 -49.33
N GLY A 398 -12.28 -1.38 -48.07
CA GLY A 398 -11.68 -2.00 -46.88
C GLY A 398 -11.99 -3.51 -46.74
N LEU A 399 -13.18 -3.95 -47.19
CA LEU A 399 -13.56 -5.38 -47.15
C LEU A 399 -12.67 -6.24 -48.07
N ALA A 400 -12.25 -5.71 -49.22
CA ALA A 400 -11.32 -6.46 -50.10
C ALA A 400 -9.95 -6.67 -49.46
N VAL A 401 -9.46 -5.65 -48.72
CA VAL A 401 -8.20 -5.77 -47.94
C VAL A 401 -8.36 -6.74 -46.76
N THR A 402 -9.53 -6.76 -46.13
CA THR A 402 -9.84 -7.75 -45.06
C THR A 402 -9.80 -9.18 -45.60
N LEU A 403 -10.38 -9.42 -46.78
CA LEU A 403 -10.33 -10.74 -47.44
C LEU A 403 -8.89 -11.14 -47.81
N PHE A 404 -8.09 -10.20 -48.32
CA PHE A 404 -6.67 -10.46 -48.58
C PHE A 404 -5.91 -10.81 -47.27
N GLY A 405 -6.13 -10.04 -46.19
CA GLY A 405 -5.55 -10.32 -44.87
C GLY A 405 -5.95 -11.71 -44.33
N PHE A 406 -7.20 -12.12 -44.58
CA PHE A 406 -7.67 -13.45 -44.20
C PHE A 406 -6.89 -14.56 -44.93
N GLY A 407 -6.72 -14.43 -46.25
CA GLY A 407 -5.90 -15.35 -47.06
C GLY A 407 -4.45 -15.41 -46.60
N TRP A 408 -3.88 -14.24 -46.30
CA TRP A 408 -2.52 -14.12 -45.75
C TRP A 408 -2.37 -14.84 -44.39
N TYR A 409 -3.29 -14.60 -43.44
CA TYR A 409 -3.31 -15.27 -42.16
C TYR A 409 -3.39 -16.78 -42.28
N LEU A 410 -4.30 -17.29 -43.12
CA LEU A 410 -4.42 -18.74 -43.36
C LEU A 410 -3.14 -19.34 -43.95
N ALA A 411 -2.56 -18.69 -44.98
CA ALA A 411 -1.30 -19.12 -45.56
C ALA A 411 -0.16 -19.17 -44.51
N GLY A 412 -0.07 -18.12 -43.66
CA GLY A 412 0.92 -18.07 -42.57
C GLY A 412 0.73 -19.16 -41.54
N SER A 413 -0.51 -19.39 -41.10
CA SER A 413 -0.83 -20.36 -40.06
C SER A 413 -0.68 -21.81 -40.52
N LEU A 414 -0.80 -22.07 -41.84
CA LEU A 414 -0.63 -23.39 -42.44
C LEU A 414 0.81 -23.69 -42.85
N ALA A 415 1.70 -22.71 -42.90
CA ALA A 415 3.10 -22.86 -43.31
C ALA A 415 3.93 -23.79 -42.40
N ASP A 416 3.53 -23.99 -41.15
CA ASP A 416 4.15 -24.92 -40.22
C ASP A 416 3.74 -26.38 -40.57
N SER A 417 4.69 -27.20 -40.97
CA SER A 417 4.52 -28.58 -41.47
C SER A 417 3.91 -29.53 -40.44
N GLY A 418 2.69 -30.04 -40.68
CA GLY A 418 2.06 -31.06 -39.85
C GLY A 418 0.88 -31.76 -40.50
N THR A 419 0.54 -32.93 -40.00
CA THR A 419 -0.24 -34.03 -40.62
C THR A 419 -1.77 -33.86 -40.70
N ARG A 420 -2.38 -32.72 -40.30
CA ARG A 420 -3.84 -32.52 -40.34
C ARG A 420 -4.23 -31.11 -40.78
N PRO A 421 -4.22 -30.76 -42.06
CA PRO A 421 -4.43 -29.39 -42.55
C PRO A 421 -5.82 -28.82 -42.23
N PHE A 422 -6.88 -29.66 -42.32
CA PHE A 422 -8.25 -29.21 -42.06
C PHE A 422 -8.50 -28.81 -40.58
N ALA A 423 -8.05 -29.65 -39.65
CA ALA A 423 -8.19 -29.35 -38.21
C ALA A 423 -7.40 -28.09 -37.82
N ARG A 424 -6.24 -27.85 -38.45
CA ARG A 424 -5.45 -26.64 -38.25
C ARG A 424 -6.12 -25.38 -38.84
N ALA A 425 -6.66 -25.48 -40.03
CA ALA A 425 -7.40 -24.38 -40.64
C ALA A 425 -8.61 -23.99 -39.79
N ALA A 426 -9.33 -24.95 -39.22
CA ALA A 426 -10.44 -24.69 -38.33
C ALA A 426 -9.98 -24.05 -37.00
N ALA A 427 -8.88 -24.53 -36.40
CA ALA A 427 -8.30 -23.93 -35.21
C ALA A 427 -7.75 -22.51 -35.48
N ALA A 428 -7.07 -22.30 -36.61
CA ALA A 428 -6.59 -20.98 -37.03
C ALA A 428 -7.75 -20.00 -37.28
N PHE A 429 -8.84 -20.46 -37.88
CA PHE A 429 -10.04 -19.62 -38.04
C PHE A 429 -10.63 -19.25 -36.69
N GLY A 430 -10.75 -20.19 -35.76
CA GLY A 430 -11.23 -19.91 -34.40
C GLY A 430 -10.38 -18.88 -33.67
N SER A 431 -9.05 -19.03 -33.69
CA SER A 431 -8.12 -18.09 -33.06
C SER A 431 -8.13 -16.71 -33.72
N LEU A 432 -8.31 -16.65 -35.06
CA LEU A 432 -8.45 -15.39 -35.78
C LEU A 432 -9.70 -14.61 -35.34
N VAL A 433 -10.85 -15.30 -35.31
CA VAL A 433 -12.12 -14.68 -34.87
C VAL A 433 -12.00 -14.18 -33.45
N GLU A 434 -11.41 -14.97 -32.57
CA GLU A 434 -11.15 -14.57 -31.18
C GLU A 434 -10.29 -13.30 -31.09
N GLN A 435 -9.15 -13.27 -31.80
CA GLN A 435 -8.23 -12.12 -31.79
C GLN A 435 -8.86 -10.86 -32.36
N LEU A 436 -9.60 -10.97 -33.48
CA LEU A 436 -10.31 -9.82 -34.06
C LEU A 436 -11.42 -9.31 -33.13
N MET A 437 -12.21 -10.22 -32.55
CA MET A 437 -13.24 -9.85 -31.59
C MET A 437 -12.64 -9.15 -30.37
N GLN A 438 -11.54 -9.65 -29.82
CA GLN A 438 -10.84 -9.00 -28.72
C GLN A 438 -10.34 -7.60 -29.08
N LEU A 439 -9.79 -7.41 -30.29
CA LEU A 439 -9.34 -6.09 -30.76
C LEU A 439 -10.51 -5.10 -30.88
N LEU A 440 -11.63 -5.54 -31.45
CA LEU A 440 -12.83 -4.70 -31.60
C LEU A 440 -13.43 -4.34 -30.23
N ILE A 441 -13.61 -5.33 -29.34
CA ILE A 441 -14.15 -5.10 -27.99
C ILE A 441 -13.25 -4.15 -27.21
N ASN A 442 -11.92 -4.33 -27.29
CA ASN A 442 -10.98 -3.45 -26.61
C ASN A 442 -10.99 -2.04 -27.20
N SER A 443 -11.20 -1.87 -28.52
CA SER A 443 -11.37 -0.54 -29.12
C SER A 443 -12.60 0.17 -28.56
N ILE A 444 -13.73 -0.53 -28.50
CA ILE A 444 -15.00 0.02 -27.96
C ILE A 444 -14.84 0.32 -26.46
N SER A 445 -14.00 -0.40 -25.74
CA SER A 445 -13.73 -0.17 -24.30
C SER A 445 -13.23 1.26 -24.03
N PHE A 446 -12.55 1.90 -24.99
CA PHE A 446 -12.08 3.29 -24.87
C PHE A 446 -13.20 4.33 -24.92
N VAL A 447 -14.39 3.99 -25.40
CA VAL A 447 -15.58 4.88 -25.33
C VAL A 447 -15.89 5.26 -23.89
N ARG A 448 -15.55 4.41 -22.95
CA ARG A 448 -15.68 4.67 -21.51
C ARG A 448 -14.94 5.93 -21.05
N VAL A 449 -13.79 6.24 -21.66
CA VAL A 449 -13.02 7.46 -21.35
C VAL A 449 -13.86 8.71 -21.64
N GLY A 450 -14.54 8.72 -22.78
CA GLY A 450 -15.47 9.81 -23.11
C GLY A 450 -16.73 9.81 -22.23
N ALA A 451 -17.26 8.63 -21.90
CA ALA A 451 -18.42 8.52 -21.02
C ALA A 451 -18.14 9.09 -19.61
N PHE A 452 -16.93 8.84 -19.06
CA PHE A 452 -16.53 9.45 -17.79
C PHE A 452 -16.31 10.97 -17.91
N ALA A 453 -15.77 11.46 -19.00
CA ALA A 453 -15.67 12.90 -19.24
C ALA A 453 -17.05 13.59 -19.27
N LEU A 454 -18.05 12.94 -19.90
CA LEU A 454 -19.44 13.41 -19.89
C LEU A 454 -20.07 13.33 -18.49
N ALA A 455 -19.81 12.24 -17.76
CA ALA A 455 -20.31 12.08 -16.39
C ALA A 455 -19.73 13.16 -15.45
N HIS A 456 -18.43 13.45 -15.59
CA HIS A 456 -17.74 14.52 -14.87
C HIS A 456 -18.38 15.90 -15.12
N ALA A 457 -18.57 16.25 -16.38
CA ALA A 457 -19.20 17.50 -16.77
C ALA A 457 -20.65 17.57 -16.25
N GLY A 458 -21.42 16.46 -16.38
CA GLY A 458 -22.81 16.39 -15.89
C GLY A 458 -22.93 16.51 -14.38
N LEU A 459 -22.03 15.86 -13.62
CA LEU A 459 -22.00 15.94 -12.16
C LEU A 459 -21.61 17.35 -11.69
N SER A 460 -20.63 17.95 -12.35
CA SER A 460 -20.19 19.31 -12.10
C SER A 460 -21.32 20.32 -12.35
N LEU A 461 -22.05 20.19 -13.48
CA LEU A 461 -23.23 21.00 -13.80
C LEU A 461 -24.34 20.83 -12.75
N ALA A 462 -24.57 19.63 -12.25
CA ALA A 462 -25.57 19.41 -11.21
C ALA A 462 -25.26 20.19 -9.93
N PHE A 463 -24.01 20.16 -9.46
CA PHE A 463 -23.61 20.92 -8.27
C PHE A 463 -23.65 22.43 -8.48
N THR A 464 -23.26 22.95 -9.66
CA THR A 464 -23.34 24.38 -9.98
C THR A 464 -24.80 24.85 -10.01
N THR A 465 -25.69 24.11 -10.68
CA THR A 465 -27.13 24.42 -10.72
C THR A 465 -27.77 24.39 -9.34
N MET A 466 -27.42 23.40 -8.49
CA MET A 466 -27.87 23.35 -7.09
C MET A 466 -27.37 24.55 -6.28
N ALA A 467 -26.13 24.96 -6.47
CA ALA A 467 -25.57 26.12 -5.79
C ALA A 467 -26.26 27.43 -6.18
N GLU A 468 -26.54 27.62 -7.48
CA GLU A 468 -27.25 28.78 -7.99
C GLU A 468 -28.71 28.85 -7.53
N SER A 469 -29.38 27.70 -7.43
CA SER A 469 -30.78 27.62 -7.00
C SER A 469 -30.96 27.79 -5.48
N SER A 470 -29.87 27.77 -4.68
CA SER A 470 -29.96 27.81 -3.21
C SER A 470 -30.43 29.14 -2.62
N GLY A 471 -30.47 30.25 -3.41
CA GLY A 471 -30.93 31.56 -2.98
C GLY A 471 -30.09 32.24 -1.89
N SER A 472 -29.06 31.58 -1.36
CA SER A 472 -28.15 32.08 -0.32
C SER A 472 -26.70 31.90 -0.74
N LEU A 473 -25.91 32.96 -0.69
CA LEU A 473 -24.48 32.93 -1.04
C LEU A 473 -23.71 31.92 -0.20
N VAL A 474 -24.01 31.82 1.10
CA VAL A 474 -23.33 30.89 2.00
C VAL A 474 -23.71 29.44 1.67
N ALA A 475 -24.99 29.15 1.41
CA ALA A 475 -25.43 27.82 1.03
C ALA A 475 -24.85 27.41 -0.34
N GLY A 476 -24.83 28.31 -1.31
CA GLY A 476 -24.20 28.08 -2.61
C GLY A 476 -22.70 27.74 -2.50
N LEU A 477 -21.93 28.50 -1.70
CA LEU A 477 -20.52 28.21 -1.45
C LEU A 477 -20.31 26.87 -0.77
N LEU A 478 -21.14 26.50 0.19
CA LEU A 478 -21.07 25.19 0.86
C LEU A 478 -21.37 24.03 -0.11
N ILE A 479 -22.39 24.18 -0.96
CA ILE A 479 -22.72 23.18 -1.98
C ILE A 479 -21.56 23.01 -2.95
N MET A 480 -20.97 24.11 -3.45
CA MET A 480 -19.84 24.07 -4.35
C MET A 480 -18.61 23.43 -3.71
N LEU A 481 -18.30 23.79 -2.44
CA LEU A 481 -17.17 23.19 -1.73
C LEU A 481 -17.38 21.69 -1.53
N LEU A 482 -18.53 21.29 -1.01
CA LEU A 482 -18.86 19.88 -0.75
C LEU A 482 -18.90 19.08 -2.06
N GLY A 483 -19.52 19.64 -3.11
CA GLY A 483 -19.60 19.03 -4.43
C GLY A 483 -18.22 18.76 -5.01
N ASN A 484 -17.32 19.76 -5.01
CA ASN A 484 -15.95 19.59 -5.50
C ASN A 484 -15.16 18.58 -4.67
N VAL A 485 -15.32 18.54 -3.34
CA VAL A 485 -14.67 17.52 -2.49
C VAL A 485 -15.17 16.11 -2.86
N ILE A 486 -16.48 15.93 -3.04
CA ILE A 486 -17.07 14.65 -3.44
C ILE A 486 -16.56 14.23 -4.82
N VAL A 487 -16.55 15.13 -5.80
CA VAL A 487 -16.05 14.86 -7.16
C VAL A 487 -14.58 14.46 -7.11
N ILE A 488 -13.72 15.23 -6.44
CA ILE A 488 -12.28 14.92 -6.35
C ILE A 488 -12.04 13.54 -5.71
N LEU A 489 -12.73 13.21 -4.63
CA LEU A 489 -12.49 11.97 -3.89
C LEU A 489 -13.12 10.76 -4.57
N LEU A 490 -14.42 10.81 -4.86
CA LEU A 490 -15.16 9.67 -5.43
C LEU A 490 -14.82 9.46 -6.90
N GLU A 491 -15.00 10.49 -7.70
CA GLU A 491 -14.80 10.38 -9.14
C GLU A 491 -13.32 10.25 -9.47
N GLY A 492 -12.42 10.99 -8.80
CA GLY A 492 -10.97 10.85 -8.95
C GLY A 492 -10.50 9.42 -8.65
N LEU A 493 -11.07 8.74 -7.64
CA LEU A 493 -10.79 7.34 -7.35
C LEU A 493 -11.30 6.43 -8.48
N VAL A 494 -12.55 6.60 -8.91
CA VAL A 494 -13.16 5.78 -9.97
C VAL A 494 -12.40 5.93 -11.28
N VAL A 495 -12.06 7.15 -11.67
CA VAL A 495 -11.27 7.45 -12.87
C VAL A 495 -9.87 6.83 -12.79
N SER A 496 -9.22 6.86 -11.61
CA SER A 496 -7.93 6.18 -11.40
C SER A 496 -8.03 4.67 -11.61
N ILE A 497 -9.09 4.03 -11.09
CA ILE A 497 -9.35 2.60 -11.28
C ILE A 497 -9.59 2.28 -12.76
N GLN A 498 -10.39 3.09 -13.46
CA GLN A 498 -10.69 2.88 -14.87
C GLN A 498 -9.46 3.08 -15.77
N THR A 499 -8.65 4.10 -15.49
CA THR A 499 -7.38 4.33 -16.18
C THR A 499 -6.43 3.14 -16.00
N THR A 500 -6.29 2.66 -14.74
CA THR A 500 -5.47 1.49 -14.44
C THR A 500 -5.97 0.27 -15.22
N ARG A 501 -7.27 0.05 -15.24
CA ARG A 501 -7.88 -1.07 -15.97
C ARG A 501 -7.59 -0.99 -17.46
N LEU A 502 -7.77 0.17 -18.10
CA LEU A 502 -7.50 0.38 -19.52
C LEU A 502 -6.03 0.08 -19.87
N VAL A 503 -5.09 0.55 -19.05
CA VAL A 503 -3.67 0.31 -19.28
C VAL A 503 -3.31 -1.17 -19.10
N LEU A 504 -3.83 -1.84 -18.07
CA LEU A 504 -3.48 -3.24 -17.78
C LEU A 504 -4.12 -4.20 -18.78
N PHE A 505 -5.42 -4.08 -19.06
CA PHE A 505 -6.16 -5.10 -19.81
C PHE A 505 -6.29 -4.81 -21.30
N GLU A 506 -6.24 -3.55 -21.74
CA GLU A 506 -6.35 -3.20 -23.14
C GLU A 506 -4.96 -2.99 -23.80
N PHE A 507 -4.01 -2.37 -23.06
CA PHE A 507 -2.68 -2.05 -23.61
C PHE A 507 -1.64 -3.13 -23.31
N PHE A 508 -1.38 -3.47 -22.03
CA PHE A 508 -0.28 -4.37 -21.65
C PHE A 508 -0.47 -5.80 -22.15
N ILE A 509 -1.69 -6.32 -22.16
CA ILE A 509 -1.99 -7.70 -22.58
C ILE A 509 -1.55 -7.99 -24.02
N ARG A 510 -1.24 -6.95 -24.81
CA ARG A 510 -0.84 -7.08 -26.21
C ARG A 510 0.63 -7.46 -26.38
N PHE A 511 1.49 -7.12 -25.44
CA PHE A 511 2.93 -7.37 -25.58
C PHE A 511 3.58 -7.86 -24.29
N LEU A 512 3.14 -7.42 -23.10
CA LEU A 512 3.79 -7.77 -21.85
C LEU A 512 3.35 -9.16 -21.35
N ARG A 513 4.28 -10.08 -21.17
CA ARG A 513 4.08 -11.40 -20.55
C ARG A 513 4.43 -11.40 -19.07
N GLY A 514 5.30 -10.48 -18.64
CA GLY A 514 5.69 -10.30 -17.25
C GLY A 514 6.45 -11.49 -16.65
N SER A 515 7.18 -12.25 -17.46
CA SER A 515 7.90 -13.44 -17.04
C SER A 515 9.25 -13.16 -16.39
N GLY A 516 9.68 -11.90 -16.34
CA GLY A 516 10.95 -11.48 -15.76
C GLY A 516 10.95 -11.51 -14.24
N ARG A 517 12.16 -11.42 -13.67
CA ARG A 517 12.38 -11.30 -12.22
C ARG A 517 13.07 -9.97 -11.93
N THR A 518 12.58 -9.24 -10.92
CA THR A 518 13.26 -8.03 -10.44
C THR A 518 14.62 -8.38 -9.84
N PHE A 519 15.64 -7.64 -10.23
CA PHE A 519 16.96 -7.70 -9.58
C PHE A 519 16.83 -7.18 -8.14
N ARG A 520 17.15 -8.04 -7.18
CA ARG A 520 17.26 -7.67 -5.78
C ARG A 520 18.72 -7.66 -5.41
N PRO A 521 19.33 -6.47 -5.22
CA PRO A 521 20.72 -6.41 -4.79
C PRO A 521 20.87 -7.09 -3.43
N LEU A 522 22.00 -7.75 -3.24
CA LEU A 522 22.40 -8.33 -1.97
C LEU A 522 22.71 -7.16 -1.01
N LEU A 523 21.68 -6.60 -0.40
CA LEU A 523 21.86 -5.55 0.60
C LEU A 523 22.30 -6.21 1.91
N VAL A 524 23.43 -5.79 2.44
CA VAL A 524 23.72 -5.99 3.85
C VAL A 524 22.59 -5.27 4.60
N GLN A 525 21.85 -5.98 5.43
CA GLN A 525 20.81 -5.37 6.26
C GLN A 525 21.45 -4.28 7.13
N GLU A 526 21.45 -3.05 6.65
CA GLU A 526 21.71 -1.88 7.46
C GLU A 526 20.47 -1.70 8.34
N HIS A 527 20.65 -2.02 9.64
CA HIS A 527 19.82 -1.62 10.76
C HIS A 527 18.33 -1.48 10.49
N VAL A 528 17.57 -2.54 10.68
CA VAL A 528 16.18 -2.40 11.11
C VAL A 528 16.23 -1.90 12.56
N ILE A 529 16.42 -0.61 12.76
CA ILE A 529 15.99 0.04 13.99
C ILE A 529 14.47 -0.04 13.92
N VAL A 530 13.92 -1.02 14.63
CA VAL A 530 12.48 -1.09 14.89
C VAL A 530 12.16 0.08 15.81
N THR A 531 11.93 1.26 15.25
CA THR A 531 11.12 2.29 15.88
C THR A 531 9.68 1.78 15.81
N ARG A 532 9.28 0.98 16.80
CA ARG A 532 7.87 0.81 17.12
C ARG A 532 7.42 2.11 17.79
N GLU A 533 6.68 2.94 17.04
CA GLU A 533 5.81 3.97 17.58
C GLU A 533 4.64 3.36 18.39
#